data_fba2ec3100b331358c0fae6090d866cb
#
_entry.id   fba2ec3100b331358c0fae6090d866cb
#
_cell.length_a   1.000
_cell.length_b   1.000
_cell.length_c   1.000
_cell.angle_alpha   90.00
_cell.angle_beta   90.00
_cell.angle_gamma   90.00
#
_symmetry.space_group_name_H-M   'P 1'
#
loop_
_entity.id
_entity.type
_entity.pdbx_description
1 polymer ?
#
loop_
_entity_poly.entity_id
_entity_poly.type
_entity_poly.pdbx_seq_one_letter_code
_entity_poly.pdbx_strand_id
1 'polypeptide(L)'
;AINKRMNLRNKVYSLISRDYGKRFIVNHYYDKDQPLPIWAIFELISLGEFGTFVGCLDQNTRKKISKSVGIKVAYDRDGKLLPLIVYALKDLRNAVAHNNTIFDARFKTGKVSLRIAKCISAETGINNITFESIVDYVILISFMMKLLECQKKKIMAFIRLFEKVLEPLGIGMLS
;
A
#
# COMPACT_ATOMS: atom_id res chain seq x y z
N ALA A 1 3.05 21.01 -3.57
CA ALA A 1 1.80 20.32 -3.88
C ALA A 1 1.52 20.28 -5.39
N ILE A 2 1.61 21.39 -6.10
CA ILE A 2 1.30 21.50 -7.56
C ILE A 2 2.19 20.57 -8.38
N ASN A 3 3.52 20.62 -8.21
CA ASN A 3 4.44 19.78 -8.97
C ASN A 3 4.15 18.28 -8.86
N LYS A 4 3.76 17.80 -7.66
CA LYS A 4 3.37 16.39 -7.49
C LYS A 4 2.12 16.03 -8.29
N ARG A 5 1.12 16.93 -8.33
CA ARG A 5 -0.11 16.73 -9.12
C ARG A 5 0.19 16.72 -10.62
N MET A 6 1.03 17.66 -11.07
CA MET A 6 1.44 17.72 -12.49
C MET A 6 2.21 16.47 -12.90
N ASN A 7 3.17 16.03 -12.09
CA ASN A 7 3.93 14.82 -12.34
C ASN A 7 3.03 13.57 -12.39
N LEU A 8 2.09 13.46 -11.47
CA LEU A 8 1.12 12.36 -11.47
C LEU A 8 0.27 12.39 -12.75
N ARG A 9 -0.25 13.57 -13.14
CA ARG A 9 -1.02 13.73 -14.37
C ARG A 9 -0.21 13.30 -15.60
N ASN A 10 1.03 13.79 -15.73
CA ASN A 10 1.90 13.44 -16.84
C ASN A 10 2.17 11.93 -16.89
N LYS A 11 2.33 11.30 -15.69
CA LYS A 11 2.50 9.86 -15.58
C LYS A 11 1.27 9.10 -16.06
N VAL A 12 0.06 9.54 -15.67
CA VAL A 12 -1.19 8.93 -16.13
C VAL A 12 -1.31 9.01 -17.65
N TYR A 13 -1.05 10.18 -18.25
CA TYR A 13 -1.05 10.31 -19.71
C TYR A 13 -0.02 9.41 -20.40
N SER A 14 1.19 9.31 -19.84
CA SER A 14 2.21 8.38 -20.35
C SER A 14 1.76 6.92 -20.30
N LEU A 15 1.05 6.52 -19.24
CA LEU A 15 0.51 5.16 -19.12
C LEU A 15 -0.61 4.91 -20.14
N ILE A 16 -1.50 5.87 -20.31
CA ILE A 16 -2.57 5.80 -21.31
C ILE A 16 -1.97 5.65 -22.71
N SER A 17 -1.00 6.50 -23.06
CA SER A 17 -0.31 6.45 -24.35
C SER A 17 0.41 5.11 -24.58
N ARG A 18 1.07 4.56 -23.56
CA ARG A 18 1.72 3.25 -23.63
C ARG A 18 0.74 2.11 -23.88
N ASP A 19 -0.44 2.19 -23.25
CA ASP A 19 -1.43 1.11 -23.22
C ASP A 19 -2.50 1.25 -24.31
N TYR A 20 -2.53 2.38 -25.03
CA TYR A 20 -3.36 2.55 -26.22
C TYR A 20 -2.93 1.57 -27.32
N GLY A 21 -3.88 0.95 -27.98
CA GLY A 21 -3.67 -0.15 -28.92
C GLY A 21 -3.40 -1.52 -28.29
N LYS A 22 -3.25 -1.61 -26.95
CA LYS A 22 -2.90 -2.84 -26.22
C LYS A 22 -3.99 -3.26 -25.22
N ARG A 23 -4.60 -2.30 -24.54
CA ARG A 23 -5.62 -2.58 -23.52
C ARG A 23 -7.00 -2.18 -24.00
N PHE A 24 -7.93 -3.12 -23.96
CA PHE A 24 -9.32 -2.90 -24.35
C PHE A 24 -9.93 -1.66 -23.67
N ILE A 25 -9.72 -1.51 -22.34
CA ILE A 25 -10.31 -0.41 -21.58
C ILE A 25 -9.83 0.96 -22.07
N VAL A 26 -8.58 1.09 -22.48
CA VAL A 26 -8.03 2.35 -23.00
C VAL A 26 -8.62 2.64 -24.37
N ASN A 27 -8.61 1.64 -25.28
CA ASN A 27 -9.15 1.79 -26.61
C ASN A 27 -10.65 2.11 -26.59
N HIS A 28 -11.42 1.40 -25.74
CA HIS A 28 -12.89 1.59 -25.63
C HIS A 28 -13.30 3.05 -25.39
N TYR A 29 -12.55 3.77 -24.55
CA TYR A 29 -12.84 5.18 -24.27
C TYR A 29 -12.23 6.13 -25.29
N TYR A 30 -10.98 5.92 -25.68
CA TYR A 30 -10.27 6.83 -26.61
C TYR A 30 -10.79 6.73 -28.04
N ASP A 31 -11.18 5.55 -28.53
CA ASP A 31 -11.79 5.39 -29.86
C ASP A 31 -13.16 6.09 -29.97
N LYS A 32 -13.78 6.40 -28.82
CA LYS A 32 -15.04 7.14 -28.74
C LYS A 32 -14.85 8.62 -28.37
N ASP A 33 -13.60 9.10 -28.34
CA ASP A 33 -13.25 10.46 -27.88
C ASP A 33 -13.79 10.78 -26.48
N GLN A 34 -13.78 9.78 -25.59
CA GLN A 34 -14.26 9.91 -24.21
C GLN A 34 -13.09 9.88 -23.21
N PRO A 35 -13.14 10.68 -22.15
CA PRO A 35 -12.14 10.64 -21.10
C PRO A 35 -12.19 9.32 -20.33
N LEU A 36 -11.02 8.78 -19.99
CA LEU A 36 -10.93 7.57 -19.15
C LEU A 36 -11.53 7.84 -17.76
N PRO A 37 -12.48 7.03 -17.29
CA PRO A 37 -13.03 7.17 -15.96
C PRO A 37 -11.95 6.82 -14.89
N ILE A 38 -12.09 7.40 -13.70
CA ILE A 38 -11.08 7.28 -12.64
C ILE A 38 -10.81 5.82 -12.22
N TRP A 39 -11.81 4.96 -12.23
CA TRP A 39 -11.65 3.55 -11.91
C TRP A 39 -10.77 2.83 -12.95
N ALA A 40 -10.91 3.16 -14.25
CA ALA A 40 -10.05 2.62 -15.29
C ALA A 40 -8.60 3.14 -15.17
N ILE A 41 -8.41 4.38 -14.72
CA ILE A 41 -7.06 4.91 -14.40
C ILE A 41 -6.41 4.06 -13.29
N PHE A 42 -7.17 3.62 -12.28
CA PHE A 42 -6.65 2.78 -11.20
C PHE A 42 -6.18 1.40 -11.66
N GLU A 43 -6.67 0.88 -12.79
CA GLU A 43 -6.15 -0.34 -13.40
C GLU A 43 -4.80 -0.14 -14.11
N LEU A 44 -4.46 1.09 -14.47
CA LEU A 44 -3.23 1.40 -15.20
C LEU A 44 -2.07 1.79 -14.28
N ILE A 45 -2.37 2.46 -13.17
CA ILE A 45 -1.35 3.02 -12.27
C ILE A 45 -0.77 1.94 -11.34
N SER A 46 0.48 2.14 -10.95
CA SER A 46 1.14 1.32 -9.94
C SER A 46 0.67 1.67 -8.52
N LEU A 47 0.96 0.79 -7.56
CA LEU A 47 0.68 1.04 -6.14
C LEU A 47 1.34 2.32 -5.62
N GLY A 48 2.54 2.66 -6.10
CA GLY A 48 3.23 3.90 -5.75
C GLY A 48 2.54 5.16 -6.30
N GLU A 49 2.04 5.08 -7.53
CA GLU A 49 1.26 6.16 -8.15
C GLU A 49 -0.09 6.33 -7.45
N PHE A 50 -0.73 5.24 -7.04
CA PHE A 50 -1.93 5.28 -6.20
C PHE A 50 -1.68 5.99 -4.86
N GLY A 51 -0.56 5.67 -4.17
CA GLY A 51 -0.16 6.37 -2.95
C GLY A 51 0.05 7.88 -3.19
N THR A 52 0.65 8.23 -4.33
CA THR A 52 0.84 9.62 -4.75
C THR A 52 -0.50 10.31 -5.03
N PHE A 53 -1.42 9.64 -5.72
CA PHE A 53 -2.77 10.12 -5.97
C PHE A 53 -3.49 10.47 -4.67
N VAL A 54 -3.56 9.52 -3.73
CA VAL A 54 -4.19 9.77 -2.42
C VAL A 54 -3.50 10.93 -1.69
N GLY A 55 -2.17 10.99 -1.73
CA GLY A 55 -1.39 12.08 -1.12
C GLY A 55 -1.62 13.47 -1.75
N CYS A 56 -2.07 13.53 -3.00
CA CYS A 56 -2.38 14.77 -3.72
C CYS A 56 -3.80 15.30 -3.46
N LEU A 57 -4.68 14.51 -2.87
CA LEU A 57 -6.03 14.93 -2.50
C LEU A 57 -6.00 15.98 -1.38
N ASP A 58 -7.06 16.74 -1.23
CA ASP A 58 -7.22 17.63 -0.08
C ASP A 58 -7.34 16.85 1.24
N GLN A 59 -7.11 17.53 2.36
CA GLN A 59 -7.07 16.88 3.67
C GLN A 59 -8.40 16.23 4.05
N ASN A 60 -9.53 16.85 3.71
CA ASN A 60 -10.85 16.32 4.08
C ASN A 60 -11.14 15.04 3.31
N THR A 61 -10.85 15.02 2.02
CA THR A 61 -11.00 13.81 1.17
C THR A 61 -10.08 12.69 1.64
N ARG A 62 -8.81 12.98 1.94
CA ARG A 62 -7.90 11.98 2.50
C ARG A 62 -8.42 11.37 3.80
N LYS A 63 -8.91 12.19 4.74
CA LYS A 63 -9.52 11.71 6.00
C LYS A 63 -10.74 10.82 5.75
N LYS A 64 -11.59 11.17 4.80
CA LYS A 64 -12.74 10.35 4.42
C LYS A 64 -12.29 8.98 3.91
N ILE A 65 -11.31 8.94 3.01
CA ILE A 65 -10.75 7.69 2.48
C ILE A 65 -10.08 6.87 3.59
N SER A 66 -9.23 7.47 4.43
CA SER A 66 -8.63 6.78 5.57
C SER A 66 -9.69 6.15 6.48
N LYS A 67 -10.75 6.89 6.79
CA LYS A 67 -11.87 6.40 7.59
C LYS A 67 -12.61 5.24 6.91
N SER A 68 -12.86 5.31 5.60
CA SER A 68 -13.54 4.23 4.86
C SER A 68 -12.72 2.94 4.78
N VAL A 69 -11.39 3.05 4.90
CA VAL A 69 -10.47 1.90 5.02
C VAL A 69 -10.41 1.36 6.46
N GLY A 70 -11.07 2.03 7.44
CA GLY A 70 -11.08 1.60 8.84
C GLY A 70 -10.00 2.26 9.72
N ILE A 71 -9.19 3.18 9.19
CA ILE A 71 -8.18 3.89 9.99
C ILE A 71 -8.88 4.92 10.88
N LYS A 72 -8.67 4.82 12.21
CA LYS A 72 -9.26 5.75 13.17
C LYS A 72 -8.67 7.14 13.05
N VAL A 73 -9.53 8.16 13.10
CA VAL A 73 -9.15 9.59 13.00
C VAL A 73 -8.12 10.00 14.06
N ALA A 74 -8.14 9.34 15.24
CA ALA A 74 -7.18 9.59 16.32
C ALA A 74 -5.72 9.42 15.86
N TYR A 75 -5.46 8.47 14.95
CA TYR A 75 -4.12 8.18 14.43
C TYR A 75 -3.81 8.89 13.11
N ASP A 76 -4.84 9.40 12.41
CA ASP A 76 -4.68 10.03 11.09
C ASP A 76 -5.37 11.39 10.97
N ARG A 77 -4.96 12.32 11.82
CA ARG A 77 -5.54 13.68 11.89
C ARG A 77 -5.37 14.50 10.60
N ASP A 78 -4.39 14.18 9.77
CA ASP A 78 -4.09 14.88 8.51
C ASP A 78 -4.40 14.06 7.25
N GLY A 79 -4.88 12.82 7.40
CA GLY A 79 -5.20 11.92 6.30
C GLY A 79 -3.97 11.42 5.54
N LYS A 80 -2.77 11.43 6.16
CA LYS A 80 -1.53 11.01 5.48
C LYS A 80 -1.08 9.60 5.83
N LEU A 81 -1.72 8.95 6.80
CA LEU A 81 -1.29 7.62 7.24
C LEU A 81 -1.49 6.56 6.14
N LEU A 82 -2.64 6.60 5.45
CA LEU A 82 -2.91 5.67 4.34
C LEU A 82 -1.86 5.76 3.22
N PRO A 83 -1.51 6.92 2.65
CA PRO A 83 -0.41 7.03 1.68
C PRO A 83 0.92 6.48 2.20
N LEU A 84 1.25 6.69 3.47
CA LEU A 84 2.49 6.16 4.07
C LEU A 84 2.48 4.63 4.12
N ILE A 85 1.34 4.02 4.49
CA ILE A 85 1.15 2.55 4.46
C ILE A 85 1.30 2.03 3.03
N VAL A 86 0.67 2.69 2.06
CA VAL A 86 0.77 2.30 0.64
C VAL A 86 2.21 2.31 0.15
N TYR A 87 3.01 3.31 0.54
CA TYR A 87 4.43 3.36 0.16
C TYR A 87 5.26 2.24 0.81
N ALA A 88 5.01 1.91 2.08
CA ALA A 88 5.67 0.80 2.74
C ALA A 88 5.34 -0.54 2.04
N LEU A 89 4.07 -0.79 1.74
CA LEU A 89 3.63 -1.98 1.01
C LEU A 89 4.13 -2.02 -0.44
N LYS A 90 4.27 -0.87 -1.09
CA LYS A 90 4.86 -0.76 -2.44
C LYS A 90 6.31 -1.25 -2.45
N ASP A 91 7.11 -0.86 -1.46
CA ASP A 91 8.50 -1.27 -1.37
C ASP A 91 8.62 -2.78 -1.21
N LEU A 92 7.85 -3.39 -0.30
CA LEU A 92 7.78 -4.83 -0.14
C LEU A 92 7.30 -5.54 -1.42
N ARG A 93 6.19 -5.08 -2.01
CA ARG A 93 5.64 -5.67 -3.25
C ARG A 93 6.67 -5.66 -4.37
N ASN A 94 7.41 -4.57 -4.52
CA ASN A 94 8.43 -4.46 -5.55
C ASN A 94 9.60 -5.42 -5.27
N ALA A 95 10.03 -5.54 -4.00
CA ALA A 95 11.07 -6.48 -3.63
C ALA A 95 10.67 -7.93 -3.97
N VAL A 96 9.46 -8.33 -3.62
CA VAL A 96 8.93 -9.66 -3.96
C VAL A 96 8.84 -9.86 -5.48
N ALA A 97 8.34 -8.86 -6.23
CA ALA A 97 8.20 -8.95 -7.68
C ALA A 97 9.53 -9.05 -8.43
N HIS A 98 10.61 -8.57 -7.84
CA HIS A 98 11.97 -8.60 -8.41
C HIS A 98 12.89 -9.65 -7.76
N ASN A 99 12.34 -10.58 -6.98
CA ASN A 99 13.10 -11.62 -6.25
C ASN A 99 14.25 -11.05 -5.38
N ASN A 100 14.06 -9.87 -4.80
CA ASN A 100 15.03 -9.28 -3.90
C ASN A 100 14.98 -9.95 -2.51
N THR A 101 16.08 -9.88 -1.77
CA THR A 101 16.11 -10.30 -0.37
C THR A 101 15.16 -9.44 0.47
N ILE A 102 14.26 -10.08 1.24
CA ILE A 102 13.22 -9.39 2.01
C ILE A 102 13.36 -9.52 3.54
N PHE A 103 14.20 -10.43 4.04
CA PHE A 103 14.27 -10.77 5.47
C PHE A 103 14.71 -9.60 6.36
N ASP A 104 15.69 -8.83 5.94
CA ASP A 104 16.30 -7.73 6.69
C ASP A 104 15.79 -6.34 6.26
N ALA A 105 14.69 -6.30 5.52
CA ALA A 105 14.02 -5.08 5.06
C ALA A 105 14.93 -4.07 4.30
N ARG A 106 16.08 -4.51 3.75
CA ARG A 106 16.96 -3.66 2.90
C ARG A 106 16.28 -3.18 1.61
N PHE A 107 15.16 -3.80 1.23
CA PHE A 107 14.37 -3.39 0.06
C PHE A 107 13.67 -2.04 0.23
N LYS A 108 13.54 -1.51 1.43
CA LYS A 108 12.88 -0.22 1.65
C LYS A 108 13.67 0.92 1.00
N THR A 109 12.98 1.77 0.26
CA THR A 109 13.59 2.92 -0.44
C THR A 109 13.82 4.11 0.50
N GLY A 110 13.37 4.02 1.74
CA GLY A 110 13.53 5.05 2.77
C GLY A 110 13.02 4.58 4.12
N LYS A 111 13.19 5.41 5.14
CA LYS A 111 12.72 5.10 6.50
C LYS A 111 11.19 5.04 6.53
N VAL A 112 10.65 3.91 7.00
CA VAL A 112 9.21 3.77 7.20
C VAL A 112 8.76 4.70 8.33
N SER A 113 7.61 5.34 8.14
CA SER A 113 7.10 6.31 9.11
C SER A 113 6.73 5.66 10.45
N LEU A 114 7.28 6.17 11.55
CA LEU A 114 6.92 5.76 12.92
C LEU A 114 5.42 5.92 13.22
N ARG A 115 4.69 6.72 12.45
CA ARG A 115 3.22 6.84 12.61
C ARG A 115 2.51 5.52 12.32
N ILE A 116 3.02 4.71 11.38
CA ILE A 116 2.47 3.40 11.05
C ILE A 116 2.65 2.47 12.26
N ALA A 117 3.86 2.37 12.79
CA ALA A 117 4.17 1.56 13.97
C ALA A 117 3.28 1.95 15.16
N LYS A 118 3.19 3.24 15.48
CA LYS A 118 2.33 3.74 16.57
C LYS A 118 0.85 3.39 16.37
N CYS A 119 0.35 3.48 15.15
CA CYS A 119 -1.03 3.11 14.86
C CYS A 119 -1.27 1.61 15.08
N ILE A 120 -0.38 0.76 14.57
CA ILE A 120 -0.49 -0.69 14.74
C ILE A 120 -0.39 -1.07 16.22
N SER A 121 0.62 -0.54 16.94
CA SER A 121 0.81 -0.83 18.37
C SER A 121 -0.41 -0.46 19.20
N ALA A 122 -1.01 0.69 18.93
CA ALA A 122 -2.19 1.14 19.66
C ALA A 122 -3.46 0.30 19.38
N GLU A 123 -3.57 -0.32 18.18
CA GLU A 123 -4.72 -1.13 17.78
C GLU A 123 -4.55 -2.62 18.07
N THR A 124 -3.33 -3.10 18.24
CA THR A 124 -3.03 -4.54 18.38
C THR A 124 -2.37 -4.90 19.70
N GLY A 125 -1.78 -3.91 20.40
CA GLY A 125 -0.93 -4.15 21.58
C GLY A 125 0.49 -4.63 21.24
N ILE A 126 0.81 -4.84 19.96
CA ILE A 126 2.15 -5.29 19.53
C ILE A 126 3.11 -4.09 19.61
N ASN A 127 4.18 -4.23 20.38
CA ASN A 127 5.18 -3.20 20.57
C ASN A 127 6.45 -3.49 19.74
N ASN A 128 7.38 -2.53 19.73
CA ASN A 128 8.70 -2.65 19.09
C ASN A 128 8.68 -2.86 17.57
N ILE A 129 7.66 -2.34 16.87
CA ILE A 129 7.57 -2.37 15.41
C ILE A 129 8.54 -1.32 14.84
N THR A 130 9.60 -1.77 14.17
CA THR A 130 10.68 -0.93 13.63
C THR A 130 10.74 -0.87 12.11
N PHE A 131 10.11 -1.86 11.46
CA PHE A 131 10.24 -2.13 10.01
C PHE A 131 11.66 -2.47 9.57
N GLU A 132 12.47 -3.04 10.48
CA GLU A 132 13.80 -3.56 10.15
C GLU A 132 13.78 -5.05 9.78
N SER A 133 12.65 -5.73 9.96
CA SER A 133 12.45 -7.13 9.59
C SER A 133 11.19 -7.34 8.76
N ILE A 134 11.13 -8.46 8.05
CA ILE A 134 9.95 -8.85 7.28
C ILE A 134 8.74 -9.12 8.20
N VAL A 135 8.96 -9.49 9.45
CA VAL A 135 7.90 -9.74 10.43
C VAL A 135 7.01 -8.50 10.62
N ASP A 136 7.62 -7.31 10.70
CA ASP A 136 6.89 -6.05 10.85
C ASP A 136 5.96 -5.76 9.64
N TYR A 137 6.37 -6.19 8.46
CA TYR A 137 5.55 -6.08 7.25
C TYR A 137 4.42 -7.11 7.23
N VAL A 138 4.62 -8.31 7.77
CA VAL A 138 3.56 -9.31 7.95
C VAL A 138 2.51 -8.79 8.95
N ILE A 139 2.95 -8.15 10.03
CA ILE A 139 2.07 -7.48 10.99
C ILE A 139 1.27 -6.38 10.27
N LEU A 140 1.93 -5.52 9.47
CA LEU A 140 1.27 -4.47 8.70
C LEU A 140 0.23 -5.04 7.72
N ILE A 141 0.57 -6.09 6.97
CA ILE A 141 -0.36 -6.74 6.03
C ILE A 141 -1.57 -7.31 6.79
N SER A 142 -1.32 -8.04 7.88
CA SER A 142 -2.37 -8.62 8.72
C SER A 142 -3.29 -7.55 9.31
N PHE A 143 -2.71 -6.43 9.75
CA PHE A 143 -3.45 -5.26 10.21
C PHE A 143 -4.32 -4.66 9.09
N MET A 144 -3.77 -4.47 7.90
CA MET A 144 -4.54 -3.97 6.75
C MET A 144 -5.63 -4.94 6.32
N MET A 145 -5.38 -6.25 6.33
CA MET A 145 -6.41 -7.25 6.06
C MET A 145 -7.56 -7.14 7.06
N LYS A 146 -7.27 -6.90 8.35
CA LYS A 146 -8.29 -6.67 9.38
C LYS A 146 -9.08 -5.39 9.12
N LEU A 147 -8.43 -4.28 8.78
CA LEU A 147 -9.11 -3.01 8.46
C LEU A 147 -10.01 -3.14 7.22
N LEU A 148 -9.61 -3.93 6.24
CA LEU A 148 -10.38 -4.23 5.03
C LEU A 148 -11.42 -5.35 5.23
N GLU A 149 -11.74 -5.67 6.49
CA GLU A 149 -12.76 -6.65 6.87
C GLU A 149 -12.57 -8.06 6.27
N CYS A 150 -11.31 -8.43 5.99
CA CYS A 150 -11.00 -9.79 5.57
C CYS A 150 -11.39 -10.79 6.66
N GLN A 151 -11.95 -11.92 6.26
CA GLN A 151 -12.32 -12.99 7.18
C GLN A 151 -11.14 -13.40 8.06
N LYS A 152 -11.37 -13.54 9.38
CA LYS A 152 -10.34 -13.96 10.35
C LYS A 152 -9.60 -15.23 9.92
N LYS A 153 -10.33 -16.21 9.33
CA LYS A 153 -9.73 -17.44 8.79
C LYS A 153 -8.65 -17.16 7.75
N LYS A 154 -8.86 -16.19 6.86
CA LYS A 154 -7.88 -15.81 5.81
C LYS A 154 -6.66 -15.14 6.42
N ILE A 155 -6.85 -14.27 7.41
CA ILE A 155 -5.74 -13.61 8.13
C ILE A 155 -4.89 -14.65 8.85
N MET A 156 -5.52 -15.58 9.58
CA MET A 156 -4.81 -16.65 10.29
C MET A 156 -4.10 -17.61 9.34
N ALA A 157 -4.70 -17.93 8.19
CA ALA A 157 -4.05 -18.75 7.17
C ALA A 157 -2.80 -18.07 6.59
N PHE A 158 -2.85 -16.75 6.35
CA PHE A 158 -1.71 -15.97 5.91
C PHE A 158 -0.57 -15.98 6.94
N ILE A 159 -0.88 -15.74 8.23
CA ILE A 159 0.12 -15.75 9.31
C ILE A 159 0.77 -17.14 9.42
N ARG A 160 -0.03 -18.22 9.47
CA ARG A 160 0.49 -19.60 9.56
C ARG A 160 1.35 -20.00 8.36
N LEU A 161 0.98 -19.56 7.15
CA LEU A 161 1.80 -19.81 5.97
C LEU A 161 3.18 -19.15 6.12
N PHE A 162 3.21 -17.93 6.65
CA PHE A 162 4.45 -17.22 6.88
C PHE A 162 5.31 -17.87 7.98
N GLU A 163 4.71 -18.25 9.12
CA GLU A 163 5.37 -19.00 10.19
C GLU A 163 6.03 -20.27 9.65
N LYS A 164 5.30 -21.08 8.89
CA LYS A 164 5.80 -22.29 8.26
C LYS A 164 7.03 -22.07 7.35
N VAL A 165 7.10 -20.91 6.70
CA VAL A 165 8.27 -20.55 5.85
C VAL A 165 9.47 -20.13 6.71
N LEU A 166 9.24 -19.56 7.89
CA LEU A 166 10.30 -19.12 8.80
C LEU A 166 10.88 -20.23 9.67
N GLU A 167 10.10 -21.26 10.01
CA GLU A 167 10.54 -22.39 10.84
C GLU A 167 11.89 -23.00 10.41
N PRO A 168 12.13 -23.31 9.10
CA PRO A 168 13.40 -23.86 8.64
C PRO A 168 14.59 -22.91 8.78
N LEU A 169 14.32 -21.60 8.96
CA LEU A 169 15.34 -20.55 9.10
C LEU A 169 15.70 -20.25 10.55
N GLY A 170 15.10 -20.96 11.52
CA GLY A 170 15.33 -20.73 12.95
C GLY A 170 14.84 -19.37 13.46
N ILE A 171 13.96 -18.70 12.71
CA ILE A 171 13.38 -17.41 13.08
C ILE A 171 12.01 -17.66 13.70
N GLY A 172 11.97 -17.85 15.02
CA GLY A 172 10.71 -17.96 15.76
C GLY A 172 9.99 -16.60 15.85
N MET A 173 8.70 -16.55 15.52
CA MET A 173 7.88 -15.33 15.67
C MET A 173 7.32 -15.14 17.08
N LEU A 174 7.38 -16.15 17.94
CA LEU A 174 6.82 -16.15 19.30
C LEU A 174 7.75 -16.88 20.26
N SER A 175 8.59 -16.15 20.91
CA SER A 175 9.16 -16.52 22.22
C SER A 175 8.92 -15.38 23.20
#